data_fcf5cff3f9a7241cbe1325b001558bc4
#
_entry.id   fcf5cff3f9a7241cbe1325b001558bc4
#
_cell.length_a   1.000
_cell.length_b   1.000
_cell.length_c   1.000
_cell.angle_alpha   90.00
_cell.angle_beta   90.00
_cell.angle_gamma   90.00
#
_symmetry.space_group_name_H-M   'P 1'
#
loop_
_entity.id
_entity.type
_entity.pdbx_description
1 polymer ?
#
loop_
_entity_poly.entity_id
_entity_poly.type
_entity_poly.pdbx_seq_one_letter_code
_entity_poly.pdbx_strand_id
1 'polypeptide(L)'
;MADLTLPTPLVSVSWLRAHLRDPRVRVLDARYALSDPLTGRIAYLGGHMPGAVYADLETDLSGPVQPGGAGGRHPLPDPAALAAWLGSVGVGNDSLVVCYDDPSTGQGFYAARAWWLLRWLGHAGVAVLDGGWTAWLAAGGEVSTDEPSPTPVTFVPDVQADLVATAADVQARGAGTLLIDSRAPGRYRGEVEPIDRKAGHIPGAVNRDWSGALDEAGHWRDAQAQAARLDAQGAPTVTYCGSGVSATPNLLARELAGVPLGPDNRLYAGSWSDWISDDARPVATGEE
;
A
#
# COMPACT_ATOMS: atom_id res chain seq x y z
N MET A 1 -15.01 -7.20 29.09
CA MET A 1 -14.23 -6.11 28.46
C MET A 1 -14.94 -5.80 27.15
N ALA A 2 -15.17 -4.52 26.81
CA ALA A 2 -15.74 -4.18 25.51
C ALA A 2 -14.81 -4.72 24.43
N ASP A 3 -15.40 -5.27 23.38
CA ASP A 3 -14.64 -5.82 22.26
C ASP A 3 -13.91 -4.65 21.56
N LEU A 4 -12.56 -4.63 21.60
CA LEU A 4 -11.79 -3.58 20.97
C LEU A 4 -11.90 -3.75 19.45
N THR A 5 -12.50 -2.77 18.79
CA THR A 5 -12.61 -2.72 17.34
C THR A 5 -11.64 -1.69 16.78
N LEU A 6 -10.95 -2.07 15.70
CA LEU A 6 -10.08 -1.18 14.95
C LEU A 6 -10.94 -0.36 13.98
N PRO A 7 -10.92 0.99 14.02
CA PRO A 7 -11.49 1.79 12.95
C PRO A 7 -10.72 1.52 11.65
N THR A 8 -11.38 1.06 10.61
CA THR A 8 -10.76 0.76 9.32
C THR A 8 -11.36 1.65 8.23
N PRO A 9 -10.60 1.92 7.17
CA PRO A 9 -9.20 1.55 6.91
C PRO A 9 -8.17 2.50 7.55
N LEU A 10 -8.61 3.53 8.31
CA LEU A 10 -7.72 4.49 8.96
C LEU A 10 -7.95 4.52 10.47
N VAL A 11 -6.86 4.73 11.21
CA VAL A 11 -6.92 5.01 12.64
C VAL A 11 -6.23 6.34 12.96
N SER A 12 -6.77 7.08 13.92
CA SER A 12 -6.16 8.32 14.41
C SER A 12 -5.01 8.04 15.38
N VAL A 13 -4.10 9.01 15.51
CA VAL A 13 -3.04 8.98 16.54
C VAL A 13 -3.63 8.84 17.93
N SER A 14 -4.75 9.51 18.23
CA SER A 14 -5.41 9.41 19.55
C SER A 14 -5.89 8.00 19.84
N TRP A 15 -6.48 7.30 18.85
CA TRP A 15 -6.88 5.90 19.01
C TRP A 15 -5.66 5.02 19.29
N LEU A 16 -4.60 5.14 18.48
CA LEU A 16 -3.40 4.31 18.65
C LEU A 16 -2.74 4.54 20.02
N ARG A 17 -2.60 5.80 20.46
CA ARG A 17 -2.05 6.12 21.80
C ARG A 17 -2.85 5.49 22.94
N ALA A 18 -4.18 5.46 22.83
CA ALA A 18 -5.03 4.86 23.85
C ALA A 18 -4.92 3.32 23.91
N HIS A 19 -4.54 2.68 22.79
CA HIS A 19 -4.59 1.22 22.66
C HIS A 19 -3.23 0.57 22.36
N LEU A 20 -2.14 1.36 22.26
CA LEU A 20 -0.82 0.86 21.89
C LEU A 20 -0.32 -0.28 22.79
N ARG A 21 -0.77 -0.30 24.06
CA ARG A 21 -0.39 -1.34 25.04
C ARG A 21 -1.35 -2.52 25.12
N ASP A 22 -2.43 -2.53 24.33
CA ASP A 22 -3.31 -3.70 24.23
C ASP A 22 -2.54 -4.85 23.53
N PRO A 23 -2.52 -6.05 24.12
CA PRO A 23 -1.73 -7.16 23.57
C PRO A 23 -2.19 -7.64 22.19
N ARG A 24 -3.37 -7.23 21.71
CA ARG A 24 -3.84 -7.53 20.36
C ARG A 24 -3.35 -6.52 19.33
N VAL A 25 -2.95 -5.31 19.74
CA VAL A 25 -2.47 -4.27 18.83
C VAL A 25 -1.04 -4.60 18.39
N ARG A 26 -0.81 -4.57 17.10
CA ARG A 26 0.51 -4.72 16.47
C ARG A 26 0.76 -3.53 15.56
N VAL A 27 1.95 -3.00 15.62
CA VAL A 27 2.34 -1.83 14.81
C VAL A 27 3.43 -2.26 13.84
N LEU A 28 3.25 -1.95 12.56
CA LEU A 28 4.24 -2.17 11.50
C LEU A 28 4.77 -0.83 11.01
N ASP A 29 6.06 -0.65 11.09
CA ASP A 29 6.79 0.50 10.53
C ASP A 29 7.19 0.16 9.10
N ALA A 30 6.54 0.77 8.13
CA ALA A 30 6.77 0.57 6.71
C ALA A 30 7.54 1.74 6.07
N ARG A 31 8.27 2.54 6.84
CA ARG A 31 9.09 3.62 6.29
C ARG A 31 10.17 3.07 5.35
N TYR A 32 10.26 3.66 4.18
CA TYR A 32 11.18 3.21 3.14
C TYR A 32 11.50 4.37 2.18
N ALA A 33 12.59 4.28 1.44
CA ALA A 33 12.92 5.21 0.37
C ALA A 33 13.49 4.48 -0.84
N LEU A 34 12.85 4.63 -2.02
CA LEU A 34 13.31 4.00 -3.27
C LEU A 34 14.70 4.47 -3.71
N SER A 35 15.10 5.69 -3.33
CA SER A 35 16.41 6.25 -3.65
C SER A 35 17.56 5.60 -2.85
N ASP A 36 17.26 5.10 -1.65
CA ASP A 36 18.20 4.39 -0.78
C ASP A 36 17.42 3.43 0.13
N PRO A 37 17.43 2.12 -0.16
CA PRO A 37 16.70 1.10 0.59
C PRO A 37 17.05 1.03 2.08
N LEU A 38 18.23 1.49 2.49
CA LEU A 38 18.64 1.49 3.90
C LEU A 38 18.01 2.62 4.71
N THR A 39 17.52 3.68 4.05
CA THR A 39 16.98 4.88 4.73
C THR A 39 15.84 4.54 5.70
N GLY A 40 14.90 3.67 5.31
CA GLY A 40 13.80 3.25 6.17
C GLY A 40 14.27 2.53 7.41
N ARG A 41 15.18 1.56 7.26
CA ARG A 41 15.77 0.82 8.39
C ARG A 41 16.57 1.72 9.33
N ILE A 42 17.35 2.66 8.79
CA ILE A 42 18.09 3.63 9.58
C ILE A 42 17.14 4.54 10.36
N ALA A 43 16.06 5.02 9.72
CA ALA A 43 15.05 5.83 10.38
C ALA A 43 14.37 5.06 11.52
N TYR A 44 14.03 3.78 11.29
CA TYR A 44 13.46 2.91 12.31
C TYR A 44 14.39 2.74 13.53
N LEU A 45 15.67 2.43 13.30
CA LEU A 45 16.67 2.27 14.36
C LEU A 45 16.94 3.59 15.12
N GLY A 46 16.80 4.73 14.44
CA GLY A 46 16.91 6.06 15.04
C GLY A 46 15.72 6.46 15.90
N GLY A 47 14.57 5.79 15.73
CA GLY A 47 13.36 6.01 16.51
C GLY A 47 12.11 5.52 15.79
N HIS A 48 11.27 4.81 16.54
CA HIS A 48 10.00 4.26 16.06
C HIS A 48 8.94 4.26 17.17
N MET A 49 7.70 3.93 16.85
CA MET A 49 6.64 3.78 17.85
C MET A 49 6.94 2.58 18.76
N PRO A 50 6.73 2.68 20.08
CA PRO A 50 7.02 1.57 20.99
C PRO A 50 6.33 0.27 20.55
N GLY A 51 7.13 -0.80 20.45
CA GLY A 51 6.65 -2.11 20.03
C GLY A 51 6.41 -2.27 18.51
N ALA A 52 6.66 -1.24 17.70
CA ALA A 52 6.57 -1.35 16.25
C ALA A 52 7.68 -2.26 15.70
N VAL A 53 7.32 -3.13 14.76
CA VAL A 53 8.27 -3.97 14.01
C VAL A 53 8.49 -3.34 12.64
N TYR A 54 9.74 -3.32 12.19
CA TYR A 54 10.07 -2.85 10.85
C TYR A 54 9.60 -3.85 9.78
N ALA A 55 8.90 -3.35 8.78
CA ALA A 55 8.40 -4.10 7.63
C ALA A 55 9.09 -3.59 6.36
N ASP A 56 10.14 -4.28 5.94
CA ASP A 56 10.95 -3.89 4.79
C ASP A 56 10.20 -4.15 3.48
N LEU A 57 10.21 -3.16 2.57
CA LEU A 57 9.53 -3.29 1.29
C LEU A 57 10.08 -4.42 0.43
N GLU A 58 11.41 -4.58 0.39
CA GLU A 58 12.06 -5.53 -0.52
C GLU A 58 12.01 -6.96 0.00
N THR A 59 12.19 -7.16 1.31
CA THR A 59 12.36 -8.49 1.90
C THR A 59 11.08 -9.05 2.50
N ASP A 60 10.21 -8.19 3.06
CA ASP A 60 9.02 -8.63 3.79
C ASP A 60 7.73 -8.38 3.01
N LEU A 61 7.64 -7.23 2.29
CA LEU A 61 6.43 -6.79 1.60
C LEU A 61 6.45 -7.03 0.08
N SER A 62 7.53 -7.64 -0.43
CA SER A 62 7.66 -8.02 -1.84
C SER A 62 8.26 -9.41 -1.98
N GLY A 63 7.92 -10.07 -3.07
CA GLY A 63 8.56 -11.31 -3.48
C GLY A 63 9.81 -11.07 -4.34
N PRO A 64 10.58 -12.12 -4.64
CA PRO A 64 11.78 -12.01 -5.45
C PRO A 64 11.43 -11.57 -6.88
N VAL A 65 12.22 -10.63 -7.42
CA VAL A 65 12.08 -10.18 -8.80
C VAL A 65 12.36 -11.34 -9.75
N GLN A 66 11.45 -11.56 -10.70
CA GLN A 66 11.57 -12.65 -11.66
C GLN A 66 12.48 -12.29 -12.83
N PRO A 67 13.25 -13.25 -13.39
CA PRO A 67 13.97 -13.03 -14.64
C PRO A 67 13.02 -12.53 -15.73
N GLY A 68 13.45 -11.52 -16.50
CA GLY A 68 12.62 -10.91 -17.54
C GLY A 68 11.60 -9.89 -17.06
N GLY A 69 11.47 -9.66 -15.73
CA GLY A 69 10.65 -8.61 -15.15
C GLY A 69 9.16 -8.94 -14.98
N ALA A 70 8.76 -10.20 -15.18
CA ALA A 70 7.40 -10.64 -14.92
C ALA A 70 7.03 -10.42 -13.44
N GLY A 71 5.82 -9.91 -13.18
CA GLY A 71 5.38 -9.52 -11.84
C GLY A 71 5.89 -8.16 -11.38
N GLY A 72 6.73 -7.50 -12.16
CA GLY A 72 7.24 -6.15 -11.89
C GLY A 72 8.42 -6.10 -10.91
N ARG A 73 8.77 -4.87 -10.47
CA ARG A 73 9.90 -4.64 -9.56
C ARG A 73 9.64 -5.02 -8.11
N HIS A 74 8.37 -4.97 -7.68
CA HIS A 74 7.95 -5.39 -6.34
C HIS A 74 6.82 -6.42 -6.46
N PRO A 75 7.13 -7.65 -6.89
CA PRO A 75 6.13 -8.71 -7.04
C PRO A 75 5.39 -8.95 -5.72
N LEU A 76 4.18 -9.51 -5.79
CA LEU A 76 3.53 -9.99 -4.57
C LEU A 76 4.41 -11.08 -3.93
N PRO A 77 4.60 -11.03 -2.61
CA PRO A 77 5.28 -12.11 -1.91
C PRO A 77 4.47 -13.42 -2.01
N ASP A 78 5.13 -14.54 -1.84
CA ASP A 78 4.43 -15.81 -1.65
C ASP A 78 3.53 -15.71 -0.42
N PRO A 79 2.23 -16.09 -0.50
CA PRO A 79 1.29 -15.93 0.61
C PRO A 79 1.72 -16.69 1.87
N ALA A 80 2.33 -17.87 1.73
CA ALA A 80 2.78 -18.66 2.89
C ALA A 80 4.03 -18.03 3.51
N ALA A 81 4.95 -17.48 2.70
CA ALA A 81 6.12 -16.76 3.19
C ALA A 81 5.72 -15.48 3.95
N LEU A 82 4.81 -14.69 3.39
CA LEU A 82 4.28 -13.48 4.07
C LEU A 82 3.56 -13.85 5.37
N ALA A 83 2.74 -14.90 5.36
CA ALA A 83 2.05 -15.38 6.56
C ALA A 83 3.03 -15.86 7.64
N ALA A 84 4.10 -16.56 7.25
CA ALA A 84 5.16 -17.00 8.17
C ALA A 84 5.90 -15.80 8.78
N TRP A 85 6.24 -14.76 7.97
CA TRP A 85 6.84 -13.54 8.46
C TRP A 85 5.91 -12.81 9.45
N LEU A 86 4.63 -12.58 9.09
CA LEU A 86 3.64 -11.99 9.98
C LEU A 86 3.56 -12.72 11.32
N GLY A 87 3.49 -14.05 11.29
CA GLY A 87 3.48 -14.87 12.49
C GLY A 87 4.75 -14.70 13.32
N SER A 88 5.92 -14.63 12.69
CA SER A 88 7.22 -14.44 13.37
C SER A 88 7.32 -13.12 14.11
N VAL A 89 6.64 -12.07 13.62
CA VAL A 89 6.57 -10.74 14.24
C VAL A 89 5.34 -10.55 15.13
N GLY A 90 4.69 -11.65 15.54
CA GLY A 90 3.60 -11.67 16.51
C GLY A 90 2.24 -11.22 15.95
N VAL A 91 2.07 -11.17 14.64
CA VAL A 91 0.77 -10.89 13.99
C VAL A 91 0.05 -12.21 13.76
N GLY A 92 -1.07 -12.41 14.44
CA GLY A 92 -2.00 -13.54 14.24
C GLY A 92 -3.33 -13.07 13.66
N ASN A 93 -4.24 -14.02 13.38
CA ASN A 93 -5.54 -13.69 12.77
C ASN A 93 -6.44 -12.79 13.65
N ASP A 94 -6.22 -12.78 14.97
CA ASP A 94 -6.96 -11.93 15.92
C ASP A 94 -6.25 -10.60 16.23
N SER A 95 -5.13 -10.33 15.58
CA SER A 95 -4.37 -9.09 15.79
C SER A 95 -5.09 -7.89 15.18
N LEU A 96 -4.93 -6.71 15.83
CA LEU A 96 -5.34 -5.42 15.31
C LEU A 96 -4.07 -4.69 14.81
N VAL A 97 -3.86 -4.70 13.50
CA VAL A 97 -2.61 -4.24 12.90
C VAL A 97 -2.73 -2.78 12.48
N VAL A 98 -1.78 -1.95 12.91
CA VAL A 98 -1.66 -0.56 12.48
C VAL A 98 -0.36 -0.41 11.69
N CYS A 99 -0.47 -0.05 10.41
CA CYS A 99 0.67 0.23 9.55
C CYS A 99 0.92 1.74 9.51
N TYR A 100 2.18 2.15 9.58
CA TYR A 100 2.53 3.55 9.38
C TYR A 100 3.79 3.70 8.53
N ASP A 101 3.92 4.87 7.91
CA ASP A 101 5.09 5.37 7.22
C ASP A 101 5.31 6.86 7.55
N ASP A 102 6.07 7.57 6.74
CA ASP A 102 6.31 8.99 6.97
C ASP A 102 5.92 9.82 5.73
N PRO A 103 4.69 10.38 5.70
CA PRO A 103 4.24 11.20 4.58
C PRO A 103 5.08 12.46 4.35
N SER A 104 5.77 12.98 5.38
CA SER A 104 6.60 14.21 5.26
C SER A 104 7.78 14.05 4.30
N THR A 105 8.19 12.81 4.03
CA THR A 105 9.24 12.50 3.06
C THR A 105 8.75 12.53 1.60
N GLY A 106 7.44 12.78 1.37
CA GLY A 106 6.81 12.67 0.06
C GLY A 106 6.61 11.21 -0.40
N GLN A 107 6.69 10.25 0.52
CA GLN A 107 6.63 8.81 0.25
C GLN A 107 5.63 8.09 1.17
N GLY A 108 4.48 8.71 1.46
CA GLY A 108 3.42 8.20 2.32
C GLY A 108 2.55 7.14 1.64
N PHE A 109 3.13 6.06 1.11
CA PHE A 109 2.40 5.00 0.40
C PHE A 109 2.80 3.57 0.79
N TYR A 110 3.83 3.39 1.60
CA TYR A 110 4.30 2.06 1.99
C TYR A 110 3.41 1.42 3.06
N ALA A 111 2.86 2.23 3.96
CA ALA A 111 1.88 1.76 4.94
C ALA A 111 0.61 1.24 4.25
N ALA A 112 0.16 1.89 3.17
CA ALA A 112 -0.96 1.42 2.37
C ALA A 112 -0.64 0.11 1.63
N ARG A 113 0.63 -0.11 1.23
CA ARG A 113 1.07 -1.41 0.67
C ARG A 113 0.98 -2.51 1.72
N ALA A 114 1.48 -2.29 2.94
CA ALA A 114 1.38 -3.26 4.03
C ALA A 114 -0.08 -3.56 4.39
N TRP A 115 -0.93 -2.53 4.51
CA TRP A 115 -2.37 -2.67 4.71
C TRP A 115 -3.01 -3.53 3.62
N TRP A 116 -2.73 -3.24 2.34
CA TRP A 116 -3.30 -3.98 1.23
C TRP A 116 -2.88 -5.45 1.22
N LEU A 117 -1.62 -5.76 1.54
CA LEU A 117 -1.11 -7.13 1.62
C LEU A 117 -1.81 -7.94 2.72
N LEU A 118 -2.07 -7.35 3.90
CA LEU A 118 -2.83 -8.02 4.95
C LEU A 118 -4.28 -8.27 4.50
N ARG A 119 -4.93 -7.28 3.85
CA ARG A 119 -6.26 -7.45 3.27
C ARG A 119 -6.28 -8.54 2.20
N TRP A 120 -5.25 -8.61 1.37
CA TRP A 120 -5.08 -9.68 0.38
C TRP A 120 -4.94 -11.07 1.03
N LEU A 121 -4.31 -11.19 2.19
CA LEU A 121 -4.26 -12.43 2.98
C LEU A 121 -5.55 -12.68 3.79
N GLY A 122 -6.61 -11.91 3.61
CA GLY A 122 -7.90 -12.08 4.29
C GLY A 122 -7.95 -11.46 5.68
N HIS A 123 -6.94 -10.71 6.11
CA HIS A 123 -6.91 -10.09 7.43
C HIS A 123 -7.67 -8.74 7.42
N ALA A 124 -8.86 -8.74 8.01
CA ALA A 124 -9.70 -7.53 8.07
C ALA A 124 -9.27 -6.54 9.17
N GLY A 125 -8.58 -7.02 10.21
CA GLY A 125 -8.17 -6.24 11.38
C GLY A 125 -6.93 -5.38 11.11
N VAL A 126 -6.88 -4.61 10.00
CA VAL A 126 -5.73 -3.78 9.63
C VAL A 126 -6.17 -2.37 9.24
N ALA A 127 -5.41 -1.37 9.67
CA ALA A 127 -5.59 0.04 9.31
C ALA A 127 -4.26 0.76 9.08
N VAL A 128 -4.31 1.87 8.37
CA VAL A 128 -3.19 2.81 8.24
C VAL A 128 -3.34 3.93 9.27
N LEU A 129 -2.23 4.34 9.89
CA LEU A 129 -2.21 5.48 10.81
C LEU A 129 -2.32 6.78 10.01
N ASP A 130 -3.37 7.55 10.26
CA ASP A 130 -3.59 8.83 9.61
C ASP A 130 -2.49 9.84 10.00
N GLY A 131 -1.83 10.43 8.98
CA GLY A 131 -0.69 11.34 9.16
C GLY A 131 0.61 10.66 9.57
N GLY A 132 0.64 9.33 9.74
CA GLY A 132 1.84 8.51 9.95
C GLY A 132 2.75 8.96 11.08
N TRP A 133 4.07 8.81 10.86
CA TRP A 133 5.10 9.13 11.85
C TRP A 133 5.12 10.60 12.24
N THR A 134 4.95 11.49 11.27
CA THR A 134 4.93 12.94 11.51
C THR A 134 3.80 13.34 12.46
N ALA A 135 2.58 12.84 12.24
CA ALA A 135 1.44 13.12 13.11
C ALA A 135 1.61 12.51 14.52
N TRP A 136 2.24 11.31 14.60
CA TRP A 136 2.58 10.70 15.88
C TRP A 136 3.50 11.60 16.72
N LEU A 137 4.59 12.12 16.13
CA LEU A 137 5.52 13.03 16.80
C LEU A 137 4.85 14.35 17.18
N ALA A 138 4.07 14.95 16.28
CA ALA A 138 3.37 16.20 16.52
C ALA A 138 2.37 16.10 17.70
N ALA A 139 1.78 14.91 17.90
CA ALA A 139 0.91 14.64 19.05
C ALA A 139 1.67 14.29 20.35
N GLY A 140 3.01 14.38 20.37
CA GLY A 140 3.84 13.98 21.50
C GLY A 140 3.80 12.48 21.79
N GLY A 141 3.75 11.68 20.73
CA GLY A 141 3.81 10.22 20.82
C GLY A 141 5.17 9.74 21.36
N GLU A 142 5.15 8.68 22.14
CA GLU A 142 6.35 8.06 22.70
C GLU A 142 7.24 7.48 21.58
N VAL A 143 8.57 7.63 21.71
CA VAL A 143 9.54 7.12 20.76
C VAL A 143 10.43 6.08 21.45
N SER A 144 10.66 4.96 20.80
CA SER A 144 11.57 3.90 21.21
C SER A 144 12.66 3.69 20.18
N THR A 145 13.81 3.21 20.64
CA THR A 145 14.90 2.66 19.81
C THR A 145 15.13 1.18 20.09
N ASP A 146 14.30 0.58 20.98
CA ASP A 146 14.40 -0.82 21.35
C ASP A 146 13.76 -1.70 20.27
N GLU A 147 14.52 -2.59 19.65
CA GLU A 147 13.95 -3.56 18.70
C GLU A 147 13.07 -4.57 19.45
N PRO A 148 11.75 -4.62 19.17
CA PRO A 148 10.86 -5.53 19.86
C PRO A 148 11.14 -6.99 19.47
N SER A 149 10.95 -7.89 20.43
CA SER A 149 11.02 -9.34 20.21
C SER A 149 9.66 -9.96 20.54
N PRO A 150 8.67 -9.81 19.68
CA PRO A 150 7.35 -10.35 19.92
C PRO A 150 7.38 -11.89 19.97
N THR A 151 6.52 -12.48 20.79
CA THR A 151 6.35 -13.93 20.77
C THR A 151 5.73 -14.35 19.45
N PRO A 152 6.37 -15.28 18.70
CA PRO A 152 5.80 -15.79 17.46
C PRO A 152 4.44 -16.45 17.66
N VAL A 153 3.57 -16.26 16.68
CA VAL A 153 2.23 -16.87 16.62
C VAL A 153 1.99 -17.46 15.24
N THR A 154 0.89 -18.18 15.06
CA THR A 154 0.50 -18.63 13.71
C THR A 154 -0.42 -17.63 13.07
N PHE A 155 -0.10 -17.21 11.83
CA PHE A 155 -1.02 -16.50 10.94
C PHE A 155 -1.48 -17.47 9.84
N VAL A 156 -2.78 -17.68 9.72
CA VAL A 156 -3.38 -18.53 8.68
C VAL A 156 -3.95 -17.64 7.58
N PRO A 157 -3.37 -17.63 6.37
CA PRO A 157 -3.84 -16.77 5.29
C PRO A 157 -5.12 -17.33 4.65
N ASP A 158 -6.03 -16.43 4.28
CA ASP A 158 -7.20 -16.68 3.43
C ASP A 158 -7.07 -15.75 2.20
N VAL A 159 -6.37 -16.23 1.18
CA VAL A 159 -5.96 -15.39 0.04
C VAL A 159 -7.14 -14.92 -0.78
N GLN A 160 -7.32 -13.62 -0.87
CA GLN A 160 -8.38 -12.93 -1.62
C GLN A 160 -7.94 -12.70 -3.07
N ALA A 161 -8.09 -13.71 -3.92
CA ALA A 161 -7.64 -13.67 -5.32
C ALA A 161 -8.34 -12.54 -6.13
N ASP A 162 -9.59 -12.22 -5.78
CA ASP A 162 -10.40 -11.19 -6.42
C ASP A 162 -9.86 -9.76 -6.23
N LEU A 163 -8.89 -9.56 -5.32
CA LEU A 163 -8.24 -8.27 -5.14
C LEU A 163 -7.14 -7.99 -6.19
N VAL A 164 -6.72 -9.02 -6.92
CA VAL A 164 -5.60 -8.93 -7.86
C VAL A 164 -6.11 -8.97 -9.30
N ALA A 165 -5.58 -8.09 -10.14
CA ALA A 165 -5.70 -8.16 -11.58
C ALA A 165 -4.35 -8.54 -12.20
N THR A 166 -4.37 -9.38 -13.22
CA THR A 166 -3.21 -9.74 -14.03
C THR A 166 -3.08 -8.83 -15.24
N ALA A 167 -1.94 -8.87 -15.94
CA ALA A 167 -1.79 -8.20 -17.24
C ALA A 167 -2.84 -8.65 -18.26
N ALA A 168 -3.23 -9.93 -18.23
CA ALA A 168 -4.29 -10.47 -19.09
C ALA A 168 -5.65 -9.86 -18.76
N ASP A 169 -5.98 -9.69 -17.48
CA ASP A 169 -7.22 -9.01 -17.07
C ASP A 169 -7.23 -7.56 -17.53
N VAL A 170 -6.10 -6.86 -17.44
CA VAL A 170 -5.96 -5.48 -17.93
C VAL A 170 -6.16 -5.41 -19.44
N GLN A 171 -5.60 -6.34 -20.20
CA GLN A 171 -5.79 -6.41 -21.68
C GLN A 171 -7.24 -6.75 -22.05
N ALA A 172 -7.89 -7.65 -21.32
CA ALA A 172 -9.24 -8.12 -21.59
C ALA A 172 -10.34 -7.26 -20.97
N ARG A 173 -9.99 -6.16 -20.26
CA ARG A 173 -10.95 -5.33 -19.54
C ARG A 173 -12.04 -4.79 -20.47
N GLY A 174 -13.28 -4.85 -20.02
CA GLY A 174 -14.40 -4.22 -20.73
C GLY A 174 -14.37 -2.70 -20.66
N ALA A 175 -15.04 -2.03 -21.59
CA ALA A 175 -15.13 -0.56 -21.65
C ALA A 175 -15.73 0.09 -20.37
N GLY A 176 -16.42 -0.67 -19.53
CA GLY A 176 -16.96 -0.20 -18.25
C GLY A 176 -15.97 -0.25 -17.09
N THR A 177 -14.76 -0.83 -17.27
CA THR A 177 -13.75 -0.91 -16.23
C THR A 177 -12.75 0.22 -16.39
N LEU A 178 -12.66 1.10 -15.40
CA LEU A 178 -11.71 2.19 -15.37
C LEU A 178 -10.31 1.66 -14.98
N LEU A 179 -9.31 1.94 -15.80
CA LEU A 179 -7.91 1.67 -15.49
C LEU A 179 -7.26 2.94 -14.95
N ILE A 180 -6.73 2.88 -13.72
CA ILE A 180 -6.16 4.04 -13.02
C ILE A 180 -4.64 3.90 -12.94
N ASP A 181 -3.90 4.85 -13.52
CA ASP A 181 -2.47 5.02 -13.30
C ASP A 181 -2.23 5.97 -12.12
N SER A 182 -1.58 5.47 -11.07
CA SER A 182 -1.33 6.21 -9.84
C SER A 182 0.00 6.96 -9.83
N ARG A 183 0.78 6.93 -10.91
CA ARG A 183 2.07 7.62 -11.01
C ARG A 183 1.89 9.12 -11.17
N ALA A 184 2.98 9.87 -10.91
CA ALA A 184 3.02 11.30 -11.19
C ALA A 184 2.67 11.59 -12.67
N PRO A 185 1.97 12.72 -12.96
CA PRO A 185 1.46 13.03 -14.30
C PRO A 185 2.54 13.03 -15.40
N GLY A 186 3.74 13.54 -15.13
CA GLY A 186 4.83 13.52 -16.11
C GLY A 186 5.29 12.12 -16.52
N ARG A 187 5.23 11.15 -15.58
CA ARG A 187 5.51 9.73 -15.87
C ARG A 187 4.39 9.10 -16.71
N TYR A 188 3.14 9.39 -16.33
CA TYR A 188 1.97 8.94 -17.10
C TYR A 188 2.04 9.42 -18.54
N ARG A 189 2.24 10.74 -18.77
CA ARG A 189 2.32 11.30 -20.12
C ARG A 189 3.55 10.86 -20.93
N GLY A 190 4.52 10.22 -20.28
CA GLY A 190 5.76 9.79 -20.94
C GLY A 190 6.76 10.93 -21.15
N GLU A 191 6.62 12.04 -20.47
CA GLU A 191 7.53 13.20 -20.52
C GLU A 191 8.83 12.95 -19.77
N VAL A 192 8.74 12.18 -18.67
CA VAL A 192 9.87 11.78 -17.84
C VAL A 192 9.69 10.34 -17.39
N GLU A 193 10.77 9.56 -17.37
CA GLU A 193 10.78 8.21 -16.77
C GLU A 193 12.17 7.91 -16.18
N PRO A 194 12.36 8.20 -14.87
CA PRO A 194 13.66 8.04 -14.22
C PRO A 194 13.93 6.60 -13.73
N ILE A 195 12.94 5.70 -13.81
CA ILE A 195 13.00 4.39 -13.14
C ILE A 195 12.86 3.25 -14.14
N ASP A 196 11.88 3.33 -15.03
CA ASP A 196 11.49 2.24 -15.91
C ASP A 196 12.10 2.41 -17.33
N ARG A 197 12.33 1.29 -18.03
CA ARG A 197 12.97 1.29 -19.36
C ARG A 197 12.13 1.93 -20.48
N LYS A 198 10.81 2.06 -20.30
CA LYS A 198 9.89 2.69 -21.25
C LYS A 198 9.08 3.78 -20.54
N ALA A 199 8.93 4.93 -21.18
CA ALA A 199 8.05 6.00 -20.75
C ALA A 199 6.64 5.82 -21.33
N GLY A 200 5.63 6.43 -20.69
CA GLY A 200 4.22 6.37 -21.11
C GLY A 200 3.35 5.60 -20.13
N HIS A 201 2.17 5.15 -20.58
CA HIS A 201 1.16 4.48 -19.78
C HIS A 201 0.47 3.35 -20.54
N ILE A 202 -0.33 2.56 -19.84
CA ILE A 202 -1.16 1.51 -20.44
C ILE A 202 -2.32 2.18 -21.19
N PRO A 203 -2.55 1.90 -22.49
CA PRO A 203 -3.60 2.54 -23.27
C PRO A 203 -4.98 2.48 -22.62
N GLY A 204 -5.70 3.63 -22.63
CA GLY A 204 -7.00 3.81 -22.01
C GLY A 204 -6.97 3.93 -20.49
N ALA A 205 -5.80 4.13 -19.89
CA ALA A 205 -5.69 4.46 -18.48
C ALA A 205 -5.94 5.95 -18.25
N VAL A 206 -6.55 6.30 -17.11
CA VAL A 206 -6.64 7.67 -16.62
C VAL A 206 -5.62 7.90 -15.51
N ASN A 207 -5.01 9.08 -15.48
CA ASN A 207 -4.08 9.41 -14.41
C ASN A 207 -4.81 9.90 -13.16
N ARG A 208 -4.51 9.28 -12.03
CA ARG A 208 -4.93 9.72 -10.68
C ARG A 208 -3.72 9.58 -9.75
N ASP A 209 -2.88 10.60 -9.75
CA ASP A 209 -1.67 10.60 -8.91
C ASP A 209 -2.03 10.25 -7.45
N TRP A 210 -1.31 9.27 -6.91
CA TRP A 210 -1.54 8.78 -5.54
C TRP A 210 -1.40 9.88 -4.49
N SER A 211 -0.49 10.85 -4.70
CA SER A 211 -0.22 11.93 -3.75
C SER A 211 -1.44 12.80 -3.46
N GLY A 212 -2.36 12.89 -4.42
CA GLY A 212 -3.64 13.56 -4.22
C GLY A 212 -4.56 12.89 -3.18
N ALA A 213 -4.24 11.69 -2.68
CA ALA A 213 -4.97 11.05 -1.60
C ALA A 213 -4.74 11.72 -0.24
N LEU A 214 -3.62 12.41 -0.09
CA LEU A 214 -3.24 13.10 1.14
C LEU A 214 -3.42 14.62 0.99
N ASP A 215 -3.55 15.30 2.11
CA ASP A 215 -3.45 16.76 2.19
C ASP A 215 -1.99 17.19 2.37
N GLU A 216 -1.76 18.51 2.46
CA GLU A 216 -0.42 19.08 2.62
C GLU A 216 0.25 18.72 3.96
N ALA A 217 -0.53 18.32 4.97
CA ALA A 217 -0.03 17.87 6.26
C ALA A 217 0.22 16.36 6.32
N GLY A 218 -0.05 15.63 5.23
CA GLY A 218 0.10 14.18 5.13
C GLY A 218 -1.06 13.38 5.69
N HIS A 219 -2.19 14.02 6.02
CA HIS A 219 -3.41 13.32 6.40
C HIS A 219 -4.22 12.88 5.19
N TRP A 220 -4.92 11.79 5.34
CA TRP A 220 -5.85 11.30 4.31
C TRP A 220 -7.02 12.27 4.16
N ARG A 221 -7.33 12.63 2.91
CA ARG A 221 -8.52 13.42 2.61
C ARG A 221 -9.78 12.63 2.95
N ASP A 222 -10.87 13.33 3.25
CA ASP A 222 -12.15 12.71 3.58
C ASP A 222 -12.77 11.93 2.41
N ALA A 223 -13.79 11.14 2.72
CA ALA A 223 -14.48 10.27 1.76
C ALA A 223 -15.02 11.03 0.53
N GLN A 224 -15.55 12.23 0.72
CA GLN A 224 -16.11 13.04 -0.37
C GLN A 224 -15.00 13.55 -1.31
N ALA A 225 -13.90 14.05 -0.76
CA ALA A 225 -12.75 14.49 -1.52
C ALA A 225 -12.09 13.34 -2.30
N GLN A 226 -12.00 12.13 -1.68
CA GLN A 226 -11.51 10.93 -2.36
C GLN A 226 -12.42 10.51 -3.52
N ALA A 227 -13.74 10.48 -3.31
CA ALA A 227 -14.69 10.15 -4.36
C ALA A 227 -14.61 11.11 -5.55
N ALA A 228 -14.54 12.42 -5.27
CA ALA A 228 -14.43 13.46 -6.30
C ALA A 228 -13.10 13.35 -7.07
N ARG A 229 -11.98 13.10 -6.39
CA ARG A 229 -10.66 12.98 -7.00
C ARG A 229 -10.53 11.78 -7.92
N LEU A 230 -11.04 10.65 -7.49
CA LEU A 230 -10.93 9.39 -8.24
C LEU A 230 -11.90 9.34 -9.42
N ASP A 231 -13.04 10.03 -9.30
CA ASP A 231 -14.06 10.20 -10.36
C ASP A 231 -14.40 8.88 -11.08
N ALA A 232 -14.50 7.80 -10.32
CA ALA A 232 -14.77 6.48 -10.87
C ALA A 232 -16.28 6.21 -11.06
N GLN A 233 -17.16 7.12 -10.61
CA GLN A 233 -18.63 7.10 -10.79
C GLN A 233 -19.27 5.71 -10.55
N GLY A 234 -18.75 4.94 -9.58
CA GLY A 234 -19.21 3.59 -9.29
C GLY A 234 -18.71 2.50 -10.25
N ALA A 235 -17.92 2.84 -11.26
CA ALA A 235 -17.36 1.84 -12.18
C ALA A 235 -16.37 0.90 -11.46
N PRO A 236 -16.30 -0.38 -11.86
CA PRO A 236 -15.19 -1.25 -11.49
C PRO A 236 -13.85 -0.62 -11.89
N THR A 237 -12.83 -0.75 -11.04
CA THR A 237 -11.50 -0.21 -11.32
C THR A 237 -10.43 -1.27 -11.22
N VAL A 238 -9.40 -1.10 -12.06
CA VAL A 238 -8.08 -1.72 -11.88
C VAL A 238 -7.08 -0.59 -11.71
N THR A 239 -6.37 -0.59 -10.57
CA THR A 239 -5.41 0.45 -10.24
C THR A 239 -3.99 -0.10 -10.35
N TYR A 240 -3.09 0.66 -10.97
CA TYR A 240 -1.68 0.31 -11.09
C TYR A 240 -0.79 1.55 -10.85
N CYS A 241 0.52 1.32 -10.72
CA CYS A 241 1.52 2.39 -10.67
C CYS A 241 2.81 1.97 -11.40
N GLY A 242 3.98 2.24 -10.85
CA GLY A 242 5.25 1.73 -11.39
C GLY A 242 5.49 0.24 -11.08
N SER A 243 5.16 -0.21 -9.87
CA SER A 243 5.49 -1.55 -9.36
C SER A 243 4.50 -2.10 -8.33
N GLY A 244 3.27 -1.59 -8.29
CA GLY A 244 2.21 -2.09 -7.40
C GLY A 244 2.28 -1.59 -5.95
N VAL A 245 3.18 -0.67 -5.63
CA VAL A 245 3.31 -0.09 -4.29
C VAL A 245 2.50 1.19 -4.17
N SER A 246 2.85 2.25 -4.90
CA SER A 246 2.15 3.54 -4.82
C SER A 246 0.76 3.58 -5.49
N ALA A 247 0.26 2.43 -5.95
CA ALA A 247 -1.14 2.25 -6.34
C ALA A 247 -2.07 2.05 -5.13
N THR A 248 -1.53 1.48 -4.04
CA THR A 248 -2.34 1.08 -2.88
C THR A 248 -3.02 2.26 -2.15
N PRO A 249 -2.47 3.49 -2.09
CA PRO A 249 -3.22 4.65 -1.61
C PRO A 249 -4.51 4.91 -2.38
N ASN A 250 -4.55 4.73 -3.70
CA ASN A 250 -5.78 4.91 -4.46
C ASN A 250 -6.82 3.83 -4.18
N LEU A 251 -6.38 2.60 -3.87
CA LEU A 251 -7.27 1.52 -3.44
C LEU A 251 -7.86 1.80 -2.05
N LEU A 252 -7.03 2.28 -1.10
CA LEU A 252 -7.47 2.69 0.22
C LEU A 252 -8.41 3.91 0.13
N ALA A 253 -8.10 4.88 -0.72
CA ALA A 253 -8.94 6.05 -0.96
C ALA A 253 -10.32 5.66 -1.51
N ARG A 254 -10.43 4.62 -2.37
CA ARG A 254 -11.71 4.08 -2.81
C ARG A 254 -12.48 3.42 -1.66
N GLU A 255 -11.79 2.68 -0.79
CA GLU A 255 -12.44 2.10 0.39
C GLU A 255 -12.98 3.20 1.32
N LEU A 256 -12.23 4.29 1.53
CA LEU A 256 -12.73 5.49 2.23
C LEU A 256 -13.95 6.11 1.55
N ALA A 257 -13.97 6.13 0.23
CA ALA A 257 -15.09 6.63 -0.57
C ALA A 257 -16.30 5.67 -0.63
N GLY A 258 -16.26 4.54 0.10
CA GLY A 258 -17.35 3.59 0.21
C GLY A 258 -17.32 2.44 -0.81
N VAL A 259 -16.25 2.28 -1.57
CA VAL A 259 -16.05 1.15 -2.49
C VAL A 259 -15.00 0.20 -1.90
N PRO A 260 -15.40 -0.91 -1.27
CA PRO A 260 -14.47 -1.83 -0.62
C PRO A 260 -13.53 -2.50 -1.63
N LEU A 261 -12.42 -3.05 -1.12
CA LEU A 261 -11.59 -3.97 -1.91
C LEU A 261 -12.44 -5.17 -2.36
N GLY A 262 -12.24 -5.61 -3.59
CA GLY A 262 -13.01 -6.69 -4.20
C GLY A 262 -12.94 -6.64 -5.72
N PRO A 263 -13.82 -7.33 -6.42
CA PRO A 263 -13.85 -7.38 -7.89
C PRO A 263 -13.94 -6.00 -8.56
N ASP A 264 -14.57 -5.03 -7.85
CA ASP A 264 -14.77 -3.66 -8.33
C ASP A 264 -13.68 -2.67 -7.88
N ASN A 265 -12.67 -3.13 -7.13
CA ASN A 265 -11.55 -2.33 -6.65
C ASN A 265 -10.29 -3.18 -6.53
N ARG A 266 -9.61 -3.42 -7.66
CA ARG A 266 -8.51 -4.37 -7.80
C ARG A 266 -7.17 -3.68 -8.02
N LEU A 267 -6.10 -4.35 -7.58
CA LEU A 267 -4.71 -3.97 -7.87
C LEU A 267 -4.16 -4.79 -9.04
N TYR A 268 -3.63 -4.14 -10.06
CA TYR A 268 -2.67 -4.77 -10.95
C TYR A 268 -1.28 -4.66 -10.32
N ALA A 269 -0.92 -5.68 -9.55
CA ALA A 269 0.30 -5.67 -8.73
C ALA A 269 1.59 -5.55 -9.55
N GLY A 270 1.68 -6.22 -10.71
CA GLY A 270 2.83 -6.12 -11.60
C GLY A 270 3.05 -4.71 -12.17
N SER A 271 1.96 -3.97 -12.36
CA SER A 271 1.99 -2.55 -12.72
C SER A 271 2.76 -2.26 -14.01
N TRP A 272 3.23 -1.02 -14.16
CA TRP A 272 3.95 -0.57 -15.36
C TRP A 272 5.21 -1.40 -15.65
N SER A 273 5.99 -1.73 -14.62
CA SER A 273 7.22 -2.51 -14.81
C SER A 273 6.98 -3.93 -15.33
N ASP A 274 5.88 -4.58 -14.94
CA ASP A 274 5.44 -5.85 -15.53
C ASP A 274 4.84 -5.64 -16.93
N TRP A 275 4.03 -4.59 -17.11
CA TRP A 275 3.42 -4.31 -18.41
C TRP A 275 4.47 -4.20 -19.52
N ILE A 276 5.51 -3.43 -19.27
CA ILE A 276 6.59 -3.20 -20.24
C ILE A 276 7.62 -4.32 -20.33
N SER A 277 7.54 -5.36 -19.48
CA SER A 277 8.41 -6.53 -19.57
C SER A 277 8.16 -7.34 -20.85
N ASP A 278 6.95 -7.27 -21.39
CA ASP A 278 6.56 -7.83 -22.67
C ASP A 278 6.48 -6.72 -23.73
N ASP A 279 7.36 -6.79 -24.73
CA ASP A 279 7.43 -5.78 -25.79
C ASP A 279 6.21 -5.80 -26.74
N ALA A 280 5.42 -6.89 -26.73
CA ALA A 280 4.19 -6.97 -27.51
C ALA A 280 3.02 -6.16 -26.90
N ARG A 281 3.12 -5.76 -25.63
CA ARG A 281 2.08 -4.97 -24.98
C ARG A 281 2.16 -3.50 -25.41
N PRO A 282 1.02 -2.90 -25.81
CA PRO A 282 0.99 -1.53 -26.32
C PRO A 282 1.27 -0.51 -25.23
N VAL A 283 1.81 0.65 -25.63
CA VAL A 283 2.13 1.78 -24.77
C VAL A 283 1.56 3.04 -25.41
N ALA A 284 0.95 3.91 -24.60
CA ALA A 284 0.49 5.23 -24.98
C ALA A 284 1.31 6.33 -24.28
N THR A 285 1.28 7.53 -24.83
CA THR A 285 1.91 8.75 -24.28
C THR A 285 0.98 9.94 -24.48
N GLY A 286 1.20 11.01 -23.72
CA GLY A 286 0.34 12.20 -23.74
C GLY A 286 -0.88 12.04 -22.82
N GLU A 287 -1.87 12.92 -23.00
CA GLU A 287 -3.20 12.82 -22.39
C GLU A 287 -4.10 12.02 -23.34
N GLU A 288 -4.83 11.01 -22.84
CA GLU A 288 -5.85 10.29 -23.60
C GLU A 288 -7.26 10.76 -23.21
#